data_75c56e299b7d3cbd1ca63dde1908577d
#
_entry.id   75c56e299b7d3cbd1ca63dde1908577d
#
_cell.length_a   1.000
_cell.length_b   1.000
_cell.length_c   1.000
_cell.angle_alpha   90.00
_cell.angle_beta   90.00
_cell.angle_gamma   90.00
#
_symmetry.space_group_name_H-M   'P 1'
#
loop_
_entity.id
_entity.type
_entity.pdbx_description
1 polymer ?
#
loop_
_entity_poly.entity_id
_entity_poly.type
_entity_poly.pdbx_seq_one_letter_code
_entity_poly.pdbx_strand_id
1 'polypeptide(L)'
;MEYASNNIRNILIAGHAGSGKTTLTEALVYFSGAAERMGRVEDGTTISDFDPEEAKRKASLSASVVPVEYEGIKYNLIDAPGLFDFEAGEYEGIRAAESVLVCVSGRSGVTVGAEKAFQLARKNGKATMVFVSKCDLENANYFKILEDMKIRFGSTICPCVVPAKLDDGTPVYINLFS
;
A
#
# COMPACT_ATOMS: atom_id res chain seq x y z
N MET A 1 -3.71 -13.60 21.82
CA MET A 1 -4.64 -14.66 21.30
C MET A 1 -3.82 -15.63 20.46
N GLU A 2 -4.15 -16.92 20.47
CA GLU A 2 -3.60 -17.87 19.50
C GLU A 2 -4.47 -17.84 18.24
N TYR A 3 -3.87 -17.61 17.08
CA TYR A 3 -4.54 -17.65 15.79
C TYR A 3 -4.30 -18.96 15.08
N ALA A 4 -5.34 -19.60 14.57
CA ALA A 4 -5.18 -20.68 13.63
C ALA A 4 -4.49 -20.17 12.34
N SER A 5 -3.67 -21.01 11.69
CA SER A 5 -2.91 -20.59 10.51
C SER A 5 -3.77 -20.06 9.36
N ASN A 6 -5.01 -20.55 9.24
CA ASN A 6 -5.99 -20.06 8.25
C ASN A 6 -6.56 -18.66 8.57
N ASN A 7 -6.30 -18.14 9.76
CA ASN A 7 -6.72 -16.79 10.18
C ASN A 7 -5.52 -15.79 10.23
N ILE A 8 -4.40 -16.15 9.63
CA ILE A 8 -3.24 -15.26 9.49
C ILE A 8 -3.07 -14.93 8.01
N ARG A 9 -2.79 -13.66 7.70
CA ARG A 9 -2.52 -13.17 6.35
C ARG A 9 -1.28 -12.30 6.36
N ASN A 10 -0.34 -12.62 5.49
CA ASN A 10 0.87 -11.83 5.28
C ASN A 10 0.72 -11.02 3.98
N ILE A 11 0.74 -9.71 4.09
CA ILE A 11 0.53 -8.80 2.97
C ILE A 11 1.75 -7.90 2.81
N LEU A 12 2.41 -7.98 1.66
CA LEU A 12 3.47 -7.04 1.30
C LEU A 12 2.86 -5.74 0.78
N ILE A 13 3.26 -4.61 1.35
CA ILE A 13 2.95 -3.28 0.84
C ILE A 13 4.17 -2.77 0.08
N ALA A 14 4.07 -2.69 -1.24
CA ALA A 14 5.17 -2.39 -2.15
C ALA A 14 4.85 -1.21 -3.06
N GLY A 15 5.87 -0.68 -3.75
CA GLY A 15 5.74 0.43 -4.68
C GLY A 15 6.82 1.49 -4.50
N HIS A 16 6.80 2.52 -5.33
CA HIS A 16 7.85 3.54 -5.38
C HIS A 16 7.94 4.38 -4.09
N ALA A 17 9.10 5.00 -3.85
CA ALA A 17 9.26 5.98 -2.76
C ALA A 17 8.24 7.11 -2.88
N GLY A 18 7.66 7.50 -1.75
CA GLY A 18 6.64 8.56 -1.71
C GLY A 18 5.27 8.19 -2.29
N SER A 19 5.01 6.92 -2.65
CA SER A 19 3.69 6.46 -3.09
C SER A 19 2.65 6.31 -1.97
N GLY A 20 3.05 6.48 -0.71
CA GLY A 20 2.14 6.43 0.44
C GLY A 20 2.00 5.06 1.09
N LYS A 21 2.96 4.14 0.91
CA LYS A 21 2.99 2.82 1.56
C LYS A 21 2.89 2.90 3.08
N THR A 22 3.86 3.56 3.70
CA THR A 22 3.92 3.76 5.16
C THR A 22 2.68 4.50 5.68
N THR A 23 2.18 5.50 4.96
CA THR A 23 0.93 6.19 5.31
C THR A 23 -0.28 5.25 5.25
N LEU A 24 -0.34 4.36 4.27
CA LEU A 24 -1.39 3.34 4.19
C LEU A 24 -1.27 2.33 5.33
N THR A 25 -0.06 1.88 5.66
CA THR A 25 0.21 1.01 6.81
C THR A 25 -0.30 1.65 8.09
N GLU A 26 0.04 2.92 8.35
CA GLU A 26 -0.44 3.69 9.50
C GLU A 26 -1.97 3.81 9.53
N ALA A 27 -2.60 4.06 8.38
CA ALA A 27 -4.05 4.14 8.28
C ALA A 27 -4.72 2.80 8.63
N LEU A 28 -4.19 1.68 8.13
CA LEU A 28 -4.71 0.34 8.44
C LEU A 28 -4.58 0.01 9.94
N VAL A 29 -3.44 0.36 10.55
CA VAL A 29 -3.21 0.20 12.00
C VAL A 29 -4.21 1.04 12.81
N TYR A 30 -4.41 2.29 12.42
CA TYR A 30 -5.33 3.19 13.11
C TYR A 30 -6.79 2.72 12.98
N PHE A 31 -7.25 2.39 11.77
CA PHE A 31 -8.64 1.96 11.54
C PHE A 31 -8.96 0.58 12.12
N SER A 32 -7.97 -0.28 12.31
CA SER A 32 -8.16 -1.55 13.03
C SER A 32 -8.29 -1.37 14.55
N GLY A 33 -8.00 -0.17 15.07
CA GLY A 33 -7.96 0.10 16.50
C GLY A 33 -6.67 -0.36 17.20
N ALA A 34 -5.65 -0.79 16.44
CA ALA A 34 -4.36 -1.19 17.00
C ALA A 34 -3.51 0.00 17.49
N ALA A 35 -3.83 1.22 17.05
CA ALA A 35 -3.22 2.45 17.54
C ALA A 35 -4.29 3.51 17.85
N GLU A 36 -4.05 4.32 18.89
CA GLU A 36 -4.96 5.40 19.29
C GLU A 36 -4.87 6.62 18.35
N ARG A 37 -3.76 6.77 17.64
CA ARG A 37 -3.53 7.85 16.67
C ARG A 37 -2.78 7.33 15.46
N MET A 38 -3.02 7.95 14.31
CA MET A 38 -2.30 7.69 13.08
C MET A 38 -0.93 8.42 13.12
N GLY A 39 0.16 7.69 12.91
CA GLY A 39 1.49 8.28 12.75
C GLY A 39 1.65 9.03 11.44
N ARG A 40 2.66 9.88 11.34
CA ARG A 40 2.97 10.67 10.15
C ARG A 40 4.46 10.58 9.81
N VAL A 41 4.75 10.31 8.55
CA VAL A 41 6.13 10.20 8.05
C VAL A 41 6.88 11.53 8.23
N GLU A 42 6.21 12.66 7.98
CA GLU A 42 6.79 13.99 8.09
C GLU A 42 7.22 14.32 9.52
N ASP A 43 6.52 13.76 10.52
CA ASP A 43 6.77 13.99 11.94
C ASP A 43 7.69 12.90 12.55
N GLY A 44 8.04 11.84 11.78
CA GLY A 44 8.83 10.70 12.26
C GLY A 44 8.13 9.92 13.37
N THR A 45 6.79 9.80 13.30
CA THR A 45 5.98 9.17 14.36
C THR A 45 5.29 7.88 13.87
N THR A 46 5.73 7.34 12.77
CA THR A 46 5.20 6.11 12.19
C THR A 46 5.66 4.87 12.96
N ILE A 47 4.85 3.82 12.95
CA ILE A 47 5.14 2.55 13.64
C ILE A 47 6.17 1.74 12.84
N SER A 48 6.13 1.80 11.50
CA SER A 48 7.00 1.01 10.63
C SER A 48 8.41 1.59 10.54
N ASP A 49 8.57 2.92 10.48
CA ASP A 49 9.87 3.60 10.39
C ASP A 49 10.38 3.95 11.80
N PHE A 50 10.76 2.93 12.57
CA PHE A 50 11.18 3.09 13.97
C PHE A 50 12.69 3.33 14.12
N ASP A 51 13.49 3.13 13.09
CA ASP A 51 14.92 3.44 13.09
C ASP A 51 15.11 4.98 13.06
N PRO A 52 15.97 5.54 13.93
CA PRO A 52 16.28 6.98 13.92
C PRO A 52 16.72 7.53 12.55
N GLU A 53 17.40 6.71 11.74
CA GLU A 53 17.82 7.12 10.40
C GLU A 53 16.63 7.16 9.42
N GLU A 54 15.68 6.24 9.52
CA GLU A 54 14.42 6.25 8.74
C GLU A 54 13.61 7.50 9.07
N ALA A 55 13.41 7.76 10.35
CA ALA A 55 12.70 8.97 10.82
C ALA A 55 13.38 10.26 10.33
N LYS A 56 14.72 10.32 10.37
CA LYS A 56 15.49 11.47 9.88
C LYS A 56 15.41 11.65 8.37
N ARG A 57 15.47 10.55 7.60
CA ARG A 57 15.37 10.56 6.13
C ARG A 57 13.93 10.67 5.64
N LYS A 58 12.94 10.45 6.51
CA LYS A 58 11.52 10.35 6.16
C LYS A 58 11.28 9.30 5.07
N ALA A 59 11.97 8.18 5.18
CA ALA A 59 11.94 7.08 4.23
C ALA A 59 12.36 5.78 4.88
N SER A 60 11.62 4.70 4.60
CA SER A 60 11.95 3.35 5.05
C SER A 60 13.24 2.85 4.40
N LEU A 61 14.12 2.24 5.18
CA LEU A 61 15.39 1.65 4.76
C LEU A 61 15.36 0.13 4.79
N SER A 62 14.53 -0.45 5.65
CA SER A 62 14.32 -1.89 5.81
C SER A 62 12.84 -2.24 5.75
N ALA A 63 12.54 -3.51 5.52
CA ALA A 63 11.17 -4.00 5.61
C ALA A 63 10.75 -4.13 7.09
N SER A 64 9.60 -3.58 7.42
CA SER A 64 9.01 -3.65 8.76
C SER A 64 7.75 -4.50 8.76
N VAL A 65 7.55 -5.32 9.80
CA VAL A 65 6.34 -6.13 9.97
C VAL A 65 5.45 -5.51 11.03
N VAL A 66 4.28 -5.07 10.62
CA VAL A 66 3.30 -4.44 11.50
C VAL A 66 2.08 -5.35 11.63
N PRO A 67 1.85 -5.98 12.79
CA PRO A 67 0.69 -6.83 13.00
C PRO A 67 -0.57 -5.99 13.26
N VAL A 68 -1.67 -6.38 12.60
CA VAL A 68 -3.00 -5.78 12.73
C VAL A 68 -4.04 -6.86 12.91
N GLU A 69 -4.98 -6.68 13.82
CA GLU A 69 -6.10 -7.60 14.05
C GLU A 69 -7.40 -6.92 13.62
N TYR A 70 -8.12 -7.57 12.70
CA TYR A 70 -9.40 -7.08 12.23
C TYR A 70 -10.34 -8.23 11.91
N GLU A 71 -11.56 -8.20 12.42
CA GLU A 71 -12.61 -9.21 12.21
C GLU A 71 -12.17 -10.66 12.46
N GLY A 72 -11.33 -10.87 13.49
CA GLY A 72 -10.84 -12.22 13.87
C GLY A 72 -9.72 -12.77 12.99
N ILE A 73 -9.19 -11.96 12.08
CA ILE A 73 -8.03 -12.27 11.24
C ILE A 73 -6.83 -11.43 11.69
N LYS A 74 -5.67 -12.06 11.78
CA LYS A 74 -4.39 -11.39 12.00
C LYS A 74 -3.74 -11.10 10.66
N TYR A 75 -3.54 -9.83 10.36
CA TYR A 75 -2.79 -9.37 9.20
C TYR A 75 -1.38 -8.97 9.63
N ASN A 76 -0.36 -9.53 9.01
CA ASN A 76 1.01 -9.06 9.11
C ASN A 76 1.27 -8.18 7.88
N LEU A 77 1.22 -6.86 8.06
CA LEU A 77 1.54 -5.89 7.04
C LEU A 77 3.07 -5.76 6.95
N ILE A 78 3.64 -6.07 5.80
CA ILE A 78 5.08 -5.96 5.54
C ILE A 78 5.28 -4.68 4.74
N ASP A 79 5.63 -3.59 5.41
CA ASP A 79 5.92 -2.30 4.77
C ASP A 79 7.35 -2.33 4.21
N ALA A 80 7.49 -2.31 2.89
CA ALA A 80 8.77 -2.40 2.22
C ALA A 80 9.32 -1.03 1.83
N PRO A 81 10.67 -0.84 1.83
CA PRO A 81 11.30 0.35 1.29
C PRO A 81 10.90 0.60 -0.16
N GLY A 82 10.80 1.88 -0.55
CA GLY A 82 10.43 2.24 -1.92
C GLY A 82 11.58 2.82 -2.75
N LEU A 83 12.75 3.00 -2.14
CA LEU A 83 13.97 3.44 -2.82
C LEU A 83 14.70 2.23 -3.42
N PHE A 84 15.20 2.36 -4.64
CA PHE A 84 15.90 1.27 -5.35
C PHE A 84 17.14 0.75 -4.62
N ASP A 85 17.82 1.60 -3.87
CA ASP A 85 18.99 1.21 -3.07
C ASP A 85 18.64 0.21 -1.95
N PHE A 86 17.37 0.09 -1.59
CA PHE A 86 16.87 -0.76 -0.50
C PHE A 86 15.88 -1.83 -1.00
N GLU A 87 15.90 -2.17 -2.29
CA GLU A 87 14.97 -3.15 -2.89
C GLU A 87 15.09 -4.58 -2.28
N ALA A 88 16.18 -4.87 -1.55
CA ALA A 88 16.33 -6.13 -0.83
C ALA A 88 15.15 -6.43 0.10
N GLY A 89 14.62 -5.41 0.81
CA GLY A 89 13.45 -5.55 1.69
C GLY A 89 12.18 -5.93 0.92
N GLU A 90 12.03 -5.52 -0.33
CA GLU A 90 10.91 -5.93 -1.18
C GLU A 90 11.04 -7.41 -1.58
N TYR A 91 12.27 -7.88 -1.90
CA TYR A 91 12.53 -9.31 -2.18
C TYR A 91 12.33 -10.20 -0.96
N GLU A 92 12.69 -9.74 0.23
CA GLU A 92 12.43 -10.44 1.49
C GLU A 92 10.93 -10.52 1.75
N GLY A 93 10.23 -9.39 1.65
CA GLY A 93 8.80 -9.28 1.87
C GLY A 93 7.98 -10.16 0.93
N ILE A 94 8.33 -10.25 -0.37
CA ILE A 94 7.60 -11.08 -1.34
C ILE A 94 7.70 -12.59 -1.00
N ARG A 95 8.77 -13.02 -0.36
CA ARG A 95 8.93 -14.41 0.07
C ARG A 95 8.04 -14.75 1.26
N ALA A 96 7.87 -13.80 2.18
CA ALA A 96 7.05 -13.96 3.38
C ALA A 96 5.56 -13.75 3.13
N ALA A 97 5.19 -12.94 2.12
CA ALA A 97 3.82 -12.56 1.85
C ALA A 97 3.04 -13.59 1.02
N GLU A 98 1.74 -13.67 1.25
CA GLU A 98 0.78 -14.43 0.43
C GLU A 98 0.23 -13.56 -0.70
N SER A 99 0.12 -12.25 -0.46
CA SER A 99 -0.42 -11.27 -1.39
C SER A 99 0.37 -9.96 -1.35
N VAL A 100 0.21 -9.15 -2.39
CA VAL A 100 0.92 -7.87 -2.53
C VAL A 100 -0.09 -6.75 -2.77
N LEU A 101 0.07 -5.68 -2.02
CA LEU A 101 -0.64 -4.42 -2.20
C LEU A 101 0.34 -3.41 -2.79
N VAL A 102 0.19 -3.11 -4.09
CA VAL A 102 1.04 -2.16 -4.81
C VAL A 102 0.47 -0.76 -4.68
N CYS A 103 1.22 0.15 -4.06
CA CYS A 103 0.84 1.56 -3.92
C CYS A 103 1.26 2.38 -5.15
N VAL A 104 0.28 3.02 -5.78
CA VAL A 104 0.45 3.96 -6.89
C VAL A 104 -0.04 5.34 -6.44
N SER A 105 0.76 6.38 -6.67
CA SER A 105 0.36 7.73 -6.28
C SER A 105 -0.59 8.34 -7.32
N GLY A 106 -1.73 8.86 -6.89
CA GLY A 106 -2.68 9.63 -7.70
C GLY A 106 -2.08 10.84 -8.38
N ARG A 107 -1.00 11.39 -7.81
CA ARG A 107 -0.27 12.53 -8.38
C ARG A 107 0.74 12.10 -9.44
N SER A 108 1.53 11.06 -9.17
CA SER A 108 2.67 10.67 -10.03
C SER A 108 2.30 9.59 -11.05
N GLY A 109 1.13 8.92 -10.87
CA GLY A 109 0.74 7.80 -11.72
C GLY A 109 1.58 6.56 -11.51
N VAL A 110 1.60 5.69 -12.52
CA VAL A 110 2.37 4.46 -12.50
C VAL A 110 3.85 4.77 -12.71
N THR A 111 4.63 4.56 -11.66
CA THR A 111 6.08 4.78 -11.67
C THR A 111 6.83 3.47 -11.91
N VAL A 112 8.13 3.57 -12.24
CA VAL A 112 9.01 2.39 -12.43
C VAL A 112 9.03 1.48 -11.20
N GLY A 113 9.02 2.05 -9.98
CA GLY A 113 8.96 1.25 -8.74
C GLY A 113 7.66 0.48 -8.60
N ALA A 114 6.51 1.07 -8.98
CA ALA A 114 5.24 0.38 -8.99
C ALA A 114 5.19 -0.75 -10.05
N GLU A 115 5.77 -0.51 -11.23
CA GLU A 115 5.90 -1.56 -12.26
C GLU A 115 6.76 -2.73 -11.79
N LYS A 116 7.92 -2.46 -11.21
CA LYS A 116 8.80 -3.49 -10.66
C LYS A 116 8.09 -4.31 -9.58
N ALA A 117 7.42 -3.65 -8.62
CA ALA A 117 6.66 -4.31 -7.56
C ALA A 117 5.56 -5.23 -8.14
N PHE A 118 4.81 -4.74 -9.10
CA PHE A 118 3.77 -5.52 -9.76
C PHE A 118 4.32 -6.73 -10.53
N GLN A 119 5.42 -6.52 -11.29
CA GLN A 119 6.09 -7.61 -12.02
C GLN A 119 6.69 -8.63 -11.07
N LEU A 120 7.28 -8.21 -9.95
CA LEU A 120 7.82 -9.09 -8.92
C LEU A 120 6.72 -9.94 -8.30
N ALA A 121 5.57 -9.34 -7.99
CA ALA A 121 4.40 -10.05 -7.47
C ALA A 121 3.91 -11.12 -8.46
N ARG A 122 3.74 -10.76 -9.73
CA ARG A 122 3.32 -11.70 -10.78
C ARG A 122 4.32 -12.84 -11.00
N LYS A 123 5.62 -12.52 -11.05
CA LYS A 123 6.69 -13.52 -11.21
C LYS A 123 6.69 -14.55 -10.08
N ASN A 124 6.30 -14.15 -8.87
CA ASN A 124 6.19 -15.01 -7.70
C ASN A 124 4.79 -15.61 -7.50
N GLY A 125 3.86 -15.45 -8.46
CA GLY A 125 2.51 -16.02 -8.40
C GLY A 125 1.66 -15.46 -7.26
N LYS A 126 1.92 -14.23 -6.80
CA LYS A 126 1.20 -13.61 -5.69
C LYS A 126 -0.08 -12.94 -6.15
N ALA A 127 -1.16 -13.11 -5.39
CA ALA A 127 -2.35 -12.28 -5.55
C ALA A 127 -1.99 -10.81 -5.38
N THR A 128 -2.46 -9.94 -6.27
CA THR A 128 -2.03 -8.55 -6.29
C THR A 128 -3.24 -7.62 -6.36
N MET A 129 -3.26 -6.64 -5.45
CA MET A 129 -4.18 -5.51 -5.49
C MET A 129 -3.38 -4.22 -5.67
N VAL A 130 -3.96 -3.23 -6.34
CA VAL A 130 -3.35 -1.90 -6.48
C VAL A 130 -4.15 -0.90 -5.67
N PHE A 131 -3.47 -0.13 -4.84
CA PHE A 131 -4.04 0.98 -4.09
C PHE A 131 -3.57 2.31 -4.67
N VAL A 132 -4.51 3.13 -5.13
CA VAL A 132 -4.22 4.47 -5.65
C VAL A 132 -4.38 5.48 -4.51
N SER A 133 -3.24 5.97 -4.02
CA SER A 133 -3.16 6.97 -2.95
C SER A 133 -3.26 8.40 -3.48
N LYS A 134 -3.42 9.38 -2.60
CA LYS A 134 -3.34 10.82 -2.94
C LYS A 134 -4.33 11.24 -4.04
N CYS A 135 -5.50 10.63 -4.07
CA CYS A 135 -6.59 10.98 -5.00
C CYS A 135 -7.28 12.30 -4.64
N ASP A 136 -7.04 12.82 -3.46
CA ASP A 136 -7.49 14.11 -2.93
C ASP A 136 -6.71 15.31 -3.47
N LEU A 137 -5.55 15.09 -4.07
CA LEU A 137 -4.74 16.16 -4.61
C LEU A 137 -5.31 16.72 -5.92
N GLU A 138 -5.18 18.04 -6.10
CA GLU A 138 -5.76 18.81 -7.21
C GLU A 138 -5.38 18.28 -8.61
N ASN A 139 -4.19 17.69 -8.76
CA ASN A 139 -3.69 17.13 -10.02
C ASN A 139 -3.87 15.61 -10.13
N ALA A 140 -4.62 14.98 -9.21
CA ALA A 140 -4.90 13.56 -9.27
C ALA A 140 -5.99 13.27 -10.32
N ASN A 141 -5.72 12.30 -11.18
CA ASN A 141 -6.69 11.85 -12.17
C ASN A 141 -6.78 10.31 -12.14
N TYR A 142 -7.71 9.80 -11.35
CA TYR A 142 -7.91 8.38 -11.15
C TYR A 142 -8.13 7.62 -12.47
N PHE A 143 -8.99 8.12 -13.35
CA PHE A 143 -9.33 7.42 -14.59
C PHE A 143 -8.15 7.34 -15.56
N LYS A 144 -7.35 8.40 -15.65
CA LYS A 144 -6.11 8.38 -16.43
C LYS A 144 -5.10 7.37 -15.88
N ILE A 145 -5.01 7.28 -14.54
CA ILE A 145 -4.13 6.29 -13.88
C ILE A 145 -4.64 4.88 -14.11
N LEU A 146 -5.95 4.64 -14.05
CA LEU A 146 -6.55 3.34 -14.34
C LEU A 146 -6.22 2.88 -15.77
N GLU A 147 -6.33 3.76 -16.76
CA GLU A 147 -5.96 3.44 -18.14
C GLU A 147 -4.45 3.17 -18.29
N ASP A 148 -3.59 3.96 -17.64
CA ASP A 148 -2.14 3.72 -17.63
C ASP A 148 -1.80 2.38 -16.96
N MET A 149 -2.49 2.02 -15.86
CA MET A 149 -2.35 0.71 -15.23
C MET A 149 -2.76 -0.43 -16.16
N LYS A 150 -3.86 -0.30 -16.90
CA LYS A 150 -4.28 -1.31 -17.90
C LYS A 150 -3.24 -1.50 -18.99
N ILE A 151 -2.61 -0.43 -19.44
CA ILE A 151 -1.54 -0.47 -20.46
C ILE A 151 -0.30 -1.18 -19.92
N ARG A 152 0.14 -0.86 -18.70
CA ARG A 152 1.41 -1.35 -18.13
C ARG A 152 1.28 -2.68 -17.40
N PHE A 153 0.19 -2.90 -16.70
CA PHE A 153 -0.04 -4.10 -15.88
C PHE A 153 -0.88 -5.16 -16.60
N GLY A 154 -1.59 -4.76 -17.67
CA GLY A 154 -2.43 -5.62 -18.48
C GLY A 154 -3.92 -5.34 -18.35
N SER A 155 -4.68 -5.77 -19.35
CA SER A 155 -6.13 -5.53 -19.48
C SER A 155 -6.98 -6.19 -18.38
N THR A 156 -6.42 -7.06 -17.57
CA THR A 156 -7.11 -7.74 -16.46
C THR A 156 -7.26 -6.85 -15.21
N ILE A 157 -6.65 -5.66 -15.22
CA ILE A 157 -6.85 -4.68 -14.13
C ILE A 157 -8.28 -4.18 -14.17
N CYS A 158 -9.01 -4.41 -13.07
CA CYS A 158 -10.38 -3.91 -12.89
C CYS A 158 -10.47 -3.13 -11.57
N PRO A 159 -11.23 -2.01 -11.55
CA PRO A 159 -11.42 -1.25 -10.33
C PRO A 159 -12.34 -1.99 -9.36
N CYS A 160 -12.00 -1.94 -8.06
CA CYS A 160 -12.86 -2.42 -6.97
C CYS A 160 -13.62 -1.24 -6.35
N VAL A 161 -12.97 -0.09 -6.29
CA VAL A 161 -13.52 1.16 -5.75
C VAL A 161 -13.23 2.29 -6.74
N VAL A 162 -14.22 3.13 -6.99
CA VAL A 162 -14.12 4.24 -7.94
C VAL A 162 -14.46 5.55 -7.23
N PRO A 163 -13.62 6.60 -7.34
CA PRO A 163 -13.98 7.91 -6.85
C PRO A 163 -15.10 8.53 -7.70
N ALA A 164 -16.07 9.14 -7.05
CA ALA A 164 -17.16 9.87 -7.67
C ALA A 164 -17.41 11.17 -6.90
N LYS A 165 -18.30 12.00 -7.41
CA LYS A 165 -18.77 13.20 -6.73
C LYS A 165 -20.31 13.17 -6.73
N LEU A 166 -20.89 13.56 -5.62
CA LEU A 166 -22.32 13.84 -5.53
C LEU A 166 -22.65 15.14 -6.27
N ASP A 167 -23.94 15.41 -6.46
CA ASP A 167 -24.44 16.61 -7.15
C ASP A 167 -24.01 17.92 -6.44
N ASP A 168 -23.79 17.86 -5.13
CA ASP A 168 -23.28 18.98 -4.32
C ASP A 168 -21.74 19.14 -4.36
N GLY A 169 -21.05 18.27 -5.14
CA GLY A 169 -19.60 18.24 -5.27
C GLY A 169 -18.86 17.46 -4.20
N THR A 170 -19.57 16.86 -3.23
CA THR A 170 -18.94 16.05 -2.16
C THR A 170 -18.27 14.82 -2.75
N PRO A 171 -16.97 14.58 -2.45
CA PRO A 171 -16.28 13.40 -2.94
C PRO A 171 -16.79 12.13 -2.21
N VAL A 172 -17.06 11.10 -2.98
CA VAL A 172 -17.49 9.79 -2.49
C VAL A 172 -16.69 8.68 -3.18
N TYR A 173 -16.68 7.50 -2.56
CA TYR A 173 -16.07 6.31 -3.13
C TYR A 173 -17.13 5.22 -3.29
N ILE A 174 -17.28 4.73 -4.50
CA ILE A 174 -18.26 3.69 -4.84
C ILE A 174 -17.56 2.35 -4.83
N ASN A 175 -18.00 1.46 -3.94
CA ASN A 175 -17.58 0.06 -3.95
C ASN A 175 -18.34 -0.67 -5.05
N LEU A 176 -17.63 -1.35 -5.96
CA LEU A 176 -18.24 -2.05 -7.10
C LEU A 176 -18.64 -3.50 -6.78
N PHE A 177 -18.37 -3.99 -5.56
CA PHE A 177 -18.70 -5.35 -5.12
C PHE A 177 -19.89 -5.41 -4.13
N SER A 178 -20.46 -4.26 -3.77
CA SER A 178 -21.60 -4.17 -2.82
C SER A 178 -22.87 -3.75 -3.50
#